data_8ce2a828fdb8c2875f881731edbdfab8
#
_entry.id   8ce2a828fdb8c2875f881731edbdfab8
#
_cell.length_a   1.000
_cell.length_b   1.000
_cell.length_c   1.000
_cell.angle_alpha   90.00
_cell.angle_beta   90.00
_cell.angle_gamma   90.00
#
_symmetry.space_group_name_H-M   'P 1'
#
loop_
_entity.id
_entity.type
_entity.pdbx_description
1 polymer ?
#
loop_
_entity_poly.entity_id
_entity_poly.type
_entity_poly.pdbx_seq_one_letter_code
_entity_poly.pdbx_strand_id
1 'polypeptide(L)'
;MAYVAPNLDRFLHAIADPTRRRILGVLKEKGGCSLDKETGLCAGDIEQRVKLAQPTISHHMRILEKAGVVEAKREGHWRWYRRNEKLIAEMILSLKLQL
;
A
#
# COMPACT_ATOMS: atom_id res chain seq x y z
N MET A 1 -9.72 -15.35 20.81
CA MET A 1 -9.03 -14.08 20.86
C MET A 1 -9.68 -13.09 19.89
N ALA A 2 -10.18 -12.00 20.41
CA ALA A 2 -10.98 -11.08 19.62
C ALA A 2 -10.16 -10.23 18.64
N TYR A 3 -8.92 -9.95 18.99
CA TYR A 3 -8.06 -9.12 18.17
C TYR A 3 -6.90 -9.95 17.62
N VAL A 4 -6.78 -9.93 16.32
CA VAL A 4 -5.64 -10.55 15.64
C VAL A 4 -4.73 -9.41 15.22
N ALA A 5 -3.59 -9.30 15.89
CA ALA A 5 -2.61 -8.28 15.53
C ALA A 5 -2.15 -8.50 14.10
N PRO A 6 -1.91 -7.44 13.33
CA PRO A 6 -1.30 -7.57 12.01
C PRO A 6 0.00 -8.36 12.12
N ASN A 7 0.21 -9.24 11.18
CA ASN A 7 1.39 -10.09 11.19
C ASN A 7 2.63 -9.29 10.80
N LEU A 8 3.54 -9.10 11.74
CA LEU A 8 4.77 -8.35 11.51
C LEU A 8 5.61 -8.97 10.39
N ASP A 9 5.71 -10.29 10.34
CA ASP A 9 6.49 -10.97 9.29
C ASP A 9 5.90 -10.71 7.92
N ARG A 10 4.58 -10.70 7.80
CA ARG A 10 3.90 -10.38 6.55
C ARG A 10 4.15 -8.94 6.13
N PHE A 11 4.13 -8.03 7.09
CA PHE A 11 4.47 -6.62 6.86
C PHE A 11 5.91 -6.50 6.36
N LEU A 12 6.87 -7.13 7.03
CA LEU A 12 8.28 -7.09 6.65
C LEU A 12 8.49 -7.68 5.25
N HIS A 13 7.82 -8.78 4.95
CA HIS A 13 7.86 -9.36 3.61
C HIS A 13 7.36 -8.38 2.56
N ALA A 14 6.25 -7.72 2.83
CA ALA A 14 5.64 -6.78 1.89
C ALA A 14 6.56 -5.59 1.61
N ILE A 15 7.24 -5.06 2.61
CA ILE A 15 8.11 -3.90 2.43
C ILE A 15 9.57 -4.26 2.10
N ALA A 16 9.92 -5.54 2.08
CA ALA A 16 11.29 -5.97 1.78
C ALA A 16 11.66 -5.75 0.31
N ASP A 17 10.66 -5.64 -0.56
CA ASP A 17 10.89 -5.43 -1.99
C ASP A 17 11.02 -3.94 -2.32
N PRO A 18 12.07 -3.54 -3.05
CA PRO A 18 12.27 -2.12 -3.37
C PRO A 18 11.15 -1.54 -4.24
N THR A 19 10.57 -2.33 -5.14
CA THR A 19 9.46 -1.87 -5.98
C THR A 19 8.24 -1.54 -5.12
N ARG A 20 7.94 -2.39 -4.14
CA ARG A 20 6.81 -2.14 -3.24
C ARG A 20 7.04 -0.90 -2.38
N ARG A 21 8.26 -0.69 -1.91
CA ARG A 21 8.59 0.56 -1.18
C ARG A 21 8.43 1.78 -2.08
N ARG A 22 8.78 1.66 -3.35
CA ARG A 22 8.59 2.75 -4.32
C ARG A 22 7.12 3.06 -4.53
N ILE A 23 6.29 2.03 -4.63
CA ILE A 23 4.83 2.19 -4.73
C ILE A 23 4.30 2.92 -3.48
N LEU A 24 4.73 2.51 -2.30
CA LEU A 24 4.33 3.16 -1.06
C LEU A 24 4.76 4.63 -1.03
N GLY A 25 5.93 4.94 -1.54
CA GLY A 25 6.41 6.32 -1.66
C GLY A 25 5.53 7.15 -2.57
N VAL A 26 5.10 6.58 -3.70
CA VAL A 26 4.19 7.24 -4.64
C VAL A 26 2.83 7.51 -3.98
N LEU A 27 2.32 6.54 -3.23
CA LEU A 27 1.04 6.69 -2.53
C LEU A 27 1.11 7.73 -1.41
N LYS A 28 2.30 8.02 -0.92
CA LYS A 28 2.51 9.02 0.12
C LYS A 28 2.37 10.45 -0.41
N GLU A 29 2.57 10.66 -1.70
CA GLU A 29 2.49 11.97 -2.32
C GLU A 29 1.04 12.45 -2.39
N LYS A 30 0.75 13.56 -1.70
CA LYS A 30 -0.58 14.15 -1.72
C LYS A 30 -0.84 14.85 -3.04
N GLY A 31 -2.11 14.82 -3.46
CA GLY A 31 -2.52 15.49 -4.70
C GLY A 31 -2.09 14.76 -5.96
N GLY A 32 -1.61 13.53 -5.84
CA GLY A 32 -1.15 12.76 -6.97
C GLY A 32 -2.25 12.09 -7.79
N CYS A 33 -3.47 12.12 -7.31
CA CYS A 33 -4.57 11.47 -8.01
C CYS A 33 -4.99 12.27 -9.24
N SER A 34 -5.07 11.62 -10.40
CA SER A 34 -5.46 12.25 -11.65
C SER A 34 -6.90 12.76 -11.65
N LEU A 35 -7.75 12.23 -10.77
CA LEU A 35 -9.14 12.64 -10.63
C LEU A 35 -9.37 13.54 -9.42
N ASP A 36 -8.29 14.07 -8.86
CA ASP A 36 -8.33 14.97 -7.69
C ASP A 36 -9.10 14.38 -6.52
N LYS A 37 -8.86 13.11 -6.24
CA LYS A 37 -9.47 12.41 -5.12
C LYS A 37 -8.48 12.28 -3.97
N GLU A 38 -8.92 12.68 -2.78
CA GLU A 38 -8.12 12.52 -1.57
C GLU A 38 -7.98 11.06 -1.12
N THR A 39 -8.77 10.18 -1.71
CA THR A 39 -8.87 8.78 -1.32
C THR A 39 -7.67 7.93 -1.72
N GLY A 40 -6.72 8.47 -2.49
CA GLY A 40 -5.54 7.75 -2.91
C GLY A 40 -5.34 7.78 -4.42
N LEU A 41 -4.62 6.81 -4.94
CA LEU A 41 -4.32 6.70 -6.36
C LEU A 41 -5.00 5.47 -6.96
N CYS A 42 -5.49 5.59 -8.18
CA CYS A 42 -5.97 4.44 -8.94
C CYS A 42 -4.79 3.67 -9.54
N ALA A 43 -5.06 2.45 -9.99
CA ALA A 43 -4.03 1.60 -10.56
C ALA A 43 -3.30 2.25 -11.73
N GLY A 44 -4.02 3.00 -12.57
CA GLY A 44 -3.43 3.70 -13.70
C GLY A 44 -2.43 4.78 -13.29
N ASP A 45 -2.75 5.53 -12.23
CA ASP A 45 -1.82 6.54 -11.70
C ASP A 45 -0.55 5.89 -11.16
N ILE A 46 -0.68 4.78 -10.45
CA ILE A 46 0.46 4.03 -9.93
C ILE A 46 1.32 3.52 -11.09
N GLU A 47 0.69 2.94 -12.10
CA GLU A 47 1.36 2.42 -13.28
C GLU A 47 2.20 3.50 -13.97
N GLN A 48 1.64 4.69 -14.17
CA GLN A 48 2.35 5.80 -14.79
C GLN A 48 3.54 6.27 -13.96
N ARG A 49 3.38 6.31 -12.65
CA ARG A 49 4.42 6.84 -11.77
C ARG A 49 5.58 5.89 -11.55
N VAL A 50 5.28 4.60 -11.41
CA VAL A 50 6.34 3.60 -11.21
C VAL A 50 6.84 3.00 -12.52
N LYS A 51 6.14 3.24 -13.63
CA LYS A 51 6.52 2.81 -14.98
C LYS A 51 6.68 1.30 -15.09
N LEU A 52 5.72 0.57 -14.53
CA LEU A 52 5.65 -0.88 -14.62
C LEU A 52 4.31 -1.28 -15.23
N ALA A 53 4.29 -2.42 -15.89
CA ALA A 53 3.07 -2.94 -16.50
C ALA A 53 2.03 -3.26 -15.42
N GLN A 54 0.75 -3.12 -15.79
CA GLN A 54 -0.36 -3.33 -14.86
C GLN A 54 -0.35 -4.70 -14.18
N PRO A 55 -0.05 -5.83 -14.85
CA PRO A 55 0.03 -7.12 -14.15
C PRO A 55 1.05 -7.14 -13.04
N THR A 56 2.20 -6.48 -13.24
CA THR A 56 3.25 -6.36 -12.23
C THR A 56 2.77 -5.51 -11.06
N ILE A 57 2.13 -4.38 -11.35
CA ILE A 57 1.55 -3.51 -10.32
C ILE A 57 0.51 -4.28 -9.51
N SER A 58 -0.41 -4.98 -10.18
CA SER A 58 -1.46 -5.75 -9.52
C SER A 58 -0.87 -6.81 -8.58
N HIS A 59 0.20 -7.47 -8.99
CA HIS A 59 0.90 -8.45 -8.16
C HIS A 59 1.41 -7.81 -6.87
N HIS A 60 2.12 -6.69 -6.99
CA HIS A 60 2.65 -5.98 -5.82
C HIS A 60 1.55 -5.42 -4.92
N MET A 61 0.50 -4.88 -5.52
CA MET A 61 -0.62 -4.34 -4.75
C MET A 61 -1.34 -5.42 -3.96
N ARG A 62 -1.47 -6.62 -4.52
CA ARG A 62 -2.07 -7.75 -3.82
C ARG A 62 -1.28 -8.12 -2.56
N ILE A 63 0.04 -8.14 -2.67
CA ILE A 63 0.92 -8.43 -1.52
C ILE A 63 0.76 -7.35 -0.45
N LEU A 64 0.79 -6.08 -0.86
CA LEU A 64 0.60 -4.95 0.05
C LEU A 64 -0.76 -4.95 0.73
N GLU A 65 -1.82 -5.28 -0.01
CA GLU A 65 -3.16 -5.38 0.56
C GLU A 65 -3.27 -6.51 1.58
N LYS A 66 -2.73 -7.69 1.27
CA LYS A 66 -2.78 -8.84 2.18
C LYS A 66 -2.02 -8.58 3.46
N ALA A 67 -0.98 -7.77 3.41
CA ALA A 67 -0.24 -7.37 4.60
C ALA A 67 -0.92 -6.22 5.36
N GLY A 68 -1.98 -5.66 4.80
CA GLY A 68 -2.69 -4.54 5.41
C GLY A 68 -2.00 -3.20 5.25
N VAL A 69 -0.91 -3.14 4.49
CA VAL A 69 -0.10 -1.91 4.32
C VAL A 69 -0.83 -0.89 3.46
N VAL A 70 -1.61 -1.37 2.50
CA VAL A 70 -2.49 -0.53 1.68
C VAL A 70 -3.92 -1.02 1.79
N GLU A 71 -4.84 -0.10 1.63
CA GLU A 71 -6.25 -0.37 1.56
C GLU A 71 -6.73 -0.06 0.15
N ALA A 72 -7.66 -0.88 -0.35
CA ALA A 72 -8.27 -0.66 -1.65
C ALA A 72 -9.74 -0.36 -1.48
N LYS A 73 -10.23 0.59 -2.27
CA LYS A 73 -11.64 0.94 -2.31
C LYS A 73 -12.09 0.91 -3.76
N ARG A 74 -13.21 0.23 -4.00
CA ARG A 74 -13.80 0.18 -5.34
C ARG A 74 -14.93 1.19 -5.45
N GLU A 75 -14.91 1.99 -6.53
CA GLU A 75 -15.99 2.89 -6.90
C GLU A 75 -16.28 2.69 -8.39
N GLY A 76 -17.39 2.01 -8.73
CA GLY A 76 -17.71 1.68 -10.10
C GLY A 76 -16.62 0.83 -10.74
N HIS A 77 -16.02 1.33 -11.81
CA HIS A 77 -14.92 0.65 -12.52
C HIS A 77 -13.56 0.99 -11.94
N TRP A 78 -13.51 1.90 -10.95
CA TRP A 78 -12.27 2.40 -10.41
C TRP A 78 -11.91 1.66 -9.14
N ARG A 79 -10.61 1.41 -8.97
CA ARG A 79 -10.07 0.86 -7.75
C ARG A 79 -9.02 1.83 -7.23
N TRP A 80 -9.25 2.33 -6.01
CA TRP A 80 -8.41 3.34 -5.38
C TRP A 80 -7.57 2.69 -4.30
N TYR A 81 -6.31 3.06 -4.24
CA TYR A 81 -5.38 2.53 -3.24
C TYR A 81 -4.88 3.68 -2.38
N ARG A 82 -4.81 3.42 -1.11
CA ARG A 82 -4.21 4.35 -0.16
C ARG A 82 -3.41 3.59 0.88
N ARG A 83 -2.43 4.27 1.49
CA ARG A 83 -1.63 3.70 2.56
C ARG A 83 -2.49 3.57 3.82
N ASN A 84 -2.26 2.47 4.56
CA ASN A 84 -2.83 2.33 5.89
C ASN A 84 -1.82 2.88 6.89
N GLU A 85 -1.86 4.19 7.14
CA GLU A 85 -0.88 4.86 7.99
C GLU A 85 -0.90 4.34 9.43
N LYS A 86 -2.08 3.99 9.92
CA LYS A 86 -2.21 3.44 11.27
C LYS A 86 -1.47 2.12 11.42
N LEU A 87 -1.68 1.19 10.49
CA LEU A 87 -1.01 -0.10 10.52
C LEU A 87 0.50 0.07 10.35
N ILE A 88 0.92 0.92 9.41
CA ILE A 88 2.35 1.18 9.18
C ILE A 88 3.00 1.67 10.46
N ALA A 89 2.38 2.64 11.15
CA ALA A 89 2.91 3.16 12.41
C ALA A 89 2.98 2.09 13.50
N GLU A 90 1.93 1.27 13.60
CA GLU A 90 1.90 0.17 14.58
C GLU A 90 3.02 -0.85 14.32
N MET A 91 3.25 -1.18 13.06
CA MET A 91 4.30 -2.15 12.70
C MET A 91 5.69 -1.60 12.95
N ILE A 92 5.93 -0.34 12.64
CA ILE A 92 7.21 0.32 12.90
C ILE A 92 7.47 0.36 14.40
N LEU A 93 6.47 0.71 15.20
CA LEU A 93 6.61 0.72 16.65
C LEU A 93 6.89 -0.68 17.18
N SER A 94 6.17 -1.67 16.71
CA SER A 94 6.39 -3.06 17.10
C SER A 94 7.82 -3.50 16.80
N LEU A 95 8.31 -3.18 15.63
CA LEU A 95 9.67 -3.50 15.21
C LEU A 95 10.69 -2.80 16.10
N LYS A 96 10.47 -1.51 16.37
CA LYS A 96 11.35 -0.73 17.23
C LYS A 96 11.45 -1.33 18.64
N LEU A 97 10.32 -1.80 19.18
CA LEU A 97 10.30 -2.38 20.54
C LEU A 97 10.96 -3.75 20.60
N GLN A 98 11.03 -4.47 19.50
CA GLN A 98 11.67 -5.78 19.43
C GLN A 98 13.17 -5.71 19.19
N LEU A 99 13.66 -4.63 18.66
CA LEU A 99 15.08 -4.45 18.36
C LEU A 99 15.76 -3.53 19.38
#